data_6dee6237b629ecb2de41bf6aeb51f2ca
#
_entry.id   6dee6237b629ecb2de41bf6aeb51f2ca
#
_cell.length_a   1.000
_cell.length_b   1.000
_cell.length_c   1.000
_cell.angle_alpha   90.00
_cell.angle_beta   90.00
_cell.angle_gamma   90.00
#
_symmetry.space_group_name_H-M   'P 1'
#
loop_
_entity.id
_entity.type
_entity.pdbx_description
1 polymer ?
#
loop_
_entity_poly.entity_id
_entity_poly.type
_entity_poly.pdbx_seq_one_letter_code
_entity_poly.pdbx_strand_id
1 'polypeptide(L)'
;MVQLSELTRDKSFRTRLILACLGVSLFVSVIYVVVSYRLTAELGVETGLQAMEKEANIILSELVSNNDGLAASAASVATMIYGGNEEEAGIFARVSRDEGIWVYVRGLKASQADDFRQYLADHTDLARGMLEFGDEKFLYIHAERNGYKLDLIQTTTSLDLTMAMVAKRLSIVSVIVLWIAIWLALTLSSFIAKRVQQKNDALAKIATHDGLTGFPNRRFLDDLLETCIDNASSSADSMDEPVAGQGCLFVIDLDKFKEVNDSFGHAAGDKLLVEIALRLHGALSSNQVLVRVGGDEFIIWAPSLNIDEAKGLAKSLVEQCDAPVMINNLAINTGASIGIAHYPTHADSGESLIINADTAMYKAKQLRCGWMLFDESNTVDYKKQLRLRAELTGALEREEIKLYYQPKVSLKDGNIIGVEALARWHHPIDGILPPGAFIDLIEHSGRVQEFGRYIICQSIKQLAAWRSQQIELPLALNLSPYNLLDPGLVDFISDTLEKFEVPASLLEIELTESETSMNIESIQSRLDALKVLGVTLTIDDFGTGMSSLAYIANLNVNIIKIDRAFICDMLTNDKHLAIVSTALALSKSFGCKMVAEGIEDKAQAEKLLAMGCDYGQGYLFSKPVESNAITALYLKGGSLV
;
A
#
# COMPACT_ATOMS: atom_id res chain seq x y z
N MET A 1 -12.18 -20.78 7.36
CA MET A 1 -13.61 -20.42 7.65
C MET A 1 -14.08 -19.17 6.92
N VAL A 2 -13.27 -18.14 6.73
CA VAL A 2 -13.63 -16.91 6.02
C VAL A 2 -14.03 -17.17 4.55
N GLN A 3 -13.30 -18.01 3.82
CA GLN A 3 -13.63 -18.34 2.41
C GLN A 3 -14.98 -19.05 2.22
N LEU A 4 -15.43 -19.88 3.15
CA LEU A 4 -16.73 -20.57 3.06
C LEU A 4 -17.91 -19.63 3.36
N SER A 5 -17.74 -18.64 4.25
CA SER A 5 -18.76 -17.64 4.55
C SER A 5 -18.95 -16.63 3.41
N GLU A 6 -17.90 -16.26 2.70
CA GLU A 6 -17.97 -15.38 1.52
C GLU A 6 -18.62 -16.08 0.32
N LEU A 7 -18.28 -17.34 0.05
CA LEU A 7 -18.89 -18.14 -1.02
C LEU A 7 -20.41 -18.34 -0.82
N THR A 8 -20.85 -18.49 0.43
CA THR A 8 -22.29 -18.60 0.76
C THR A 8 -23.00 -17.26 0.66
N ARG A 9 -22.35 -16.15 0.99
CA ARG A 9 -22.89 -14.79 0.91
C ARG A 9 -23.05 -14.33 -0.54
N ASP A 10 -22.12 -14.67 -1.41
CA ASP A 10 -22.17 -14.34 -2.85
C ASP A 10 -23.26 -15.14 -3.59
N LYS A 11 -23.40 -16.45 -3.29
CA LYS A 11 -24.52 -17.25 -3.78
C LYS A 11 -25.87 -16.70 -3.34
N SER A 12 -26.01 -16.27 -2.10
CA SER A 12 -27.23 -15.66 -1.56
C SER A 12 -27.56 -14.35 -2.26
N PHE A 13 -26.61 -13.49 -2.55
CA PHE A 13 -26.83 -12.23 -3.28
C PHE A 13 -27.29 -12.47 -4.73
N ARG A 14 -26.62 -13.36 -5.47
CA ARG A 14 -27.03 -13.76 -6.83
C ARG A 14 -28.45 -14.29 -6.84
N THR A 15 -28.77 -15.20 -5.93
CA THR A 15 -30.12 -15.79 -5.83
C THR A 15 -31.18 -14.73 -5.55
N ARG A 16 -30.94 -13.79 -4.64
CA ARG A 16 -31.86 -12.70 -4.33
C ARG A 16 -32.05 -11.75 -5.51
N LEU A 17 -31.01 -11.42 -6.25
CA LEU A 17 -31.09 -10.56 -7.43
C LEU A 17 -31.90 -11.23 -8.54
N ILE A 18 -31.66 -12.52 -8.81
CA ILE A 18 -32.42 -13.28 -9.79
C ILE A 18 -33.88 -13.38 -9.39
N LEU A 19 -34.19 -13.68 -8.12
CA LEU A 19 -35.54 -13.75 -7.62
C LEU A 19 -36.29 -12.40 -7.72
N ALA A 20 -35.63 -11.30 -7.42
CA ALA A 20 -36.18 -9.97 -7.54
C ALA A 20 -36.51 -9.63 -9.02
N CYS A 21 -35.59 -9.89 -9.95
CA CYS A 21 -35.81 -9.66 -11.38
C CYS A 21 -36.94 -10.53 -11.92
N LEU A 22 -37.01 -11.80 -11.51
CA LEU A 22 -38.10 -12.71 -11.88
C LEU A 22 -39.44 -12.27 -11.34
N GLY A 23 -39.49 -11.83 -10.07
CA GLY A 23 -40.72 -11.32 -9.45
C GLY A 23 -41.28 -10.10 -10.18
N VAL A 24 -40.41 -9.13 -10.49
CA VAL A 24 -40.81 -7.93 -11.24
C VAL A 24 -41.27 -8.28 -12.66
N SER A 25 -40.53 -9.14 -13.38
CA SER A 25 -40.91 -9.54 -14.73
C SER A 25 -42.22 -10.31 -14.77
N LEU A 26 -42.46 -11.21 -13.82
CA LEU A 26 -43.73 -11.94 -13.71
C LEU A 26 -44.90 -10.97 -13.41
N PHE A 27 -44.71 -10.06 -12.47
CA PHE A 27 -45.72 -9.07 -12.09
C PHE A 27 -46.10 -8.17 -13.28
N VAL A 28 -45.11 -7.65 -14.00
CA VAL A 28 -45.33 -6.82 -15.20
C VAL A 28 -46.03 -7.61 -16.29
N SER A 29 -45.66 -8.86 -16.54
CA SER A 29 -46.28 -9.74 -17.54
C SER A 29 -47.75 -10.01 -17.20
N VAL A 30 -48.05 -10.31 -15.93
CA VAL A 30 -49.45 -10.55 -15.50
C VAL A 30 -50.29 -9.30 -15.70
N ILE A 31 -49.81 -8.13 -15.26
CA ILE A 31 -50.52 -6.86 -15.47
C ILE A 31 -50.76 -6.60 -16.96
N TYR A 32 -49.71 -6.78 -17.78
CA TYR A 32 -49.81 -6.57 -19.22
C TYR A 32 -50.89 -7.45 -19.85
N VAL A 33 -50.95 -8.74 -19.54
CA VAL A 33 -51.95 -9.68 -20.06
C VAL A 33 -53.34 -9.26 -19.62
N VAL A 34 -53.54 -8.95 -18.33
CA VAL A 34 -54.83 -8.59 -17.78
C VAL A 34 -55.36 -7.27 -18.38
N VAL A 35 -54.49 -6.25 -18.44
CA VAL A 35 -54.87 -4.93 -18.98
C VAL A 35 -55.14 -5.03 -20.48
N SER A 36 -54.27 -5.70 -21.24
CA SER A 36 -54.46 -5.87 -22.69
C SER A 36 -55.71 -6.67 -23.02
N TYR A 37 -56.00 -7.75 -22.25
CA TYR A 37 -57.23 -8.52 -22.43
C TYR A 37 -58.47 -7.69 -22.17
N ARG A 38 -58.54 -6.95 -21.04
CA ARG A 38 -59.66 -6.07 -20.73
C ARG A 38 -59.87 -5.00 -21.79
N LEU A 39 -58.81 -4.30 -22.18
CA LEU A 39 -58.87 -3.25 -23.17
C LEU A 39 -59.37 -3.78 -24.53
N THR A 40 -58.90 -4.97 -24.95
CA THR A 40 -59.31 -5.60 -26.19
C THR A 40 -60.78 -6.04 -26.13
N ALA A 41 -61.24 -6.54 -24.97
CA ALA A 41 -62.63 -6.92 -24.77
C ALA A 41 -63.55 -5.71 -24.85
N GLU A 42 -63.22 -4.62 -24.18
CA GLU A 42 -64.02 -3.38 -24.23
C GLU A 42 -64.06 -2.79 -25.64
N LEU A 43 -62.90 -2.72 -26.33
CA LEU A 43 -62.83 -2.26 -27.72
C LEU A 43 -63.60 -3.15 -28.68
N GLY A 44 -63.61 -4.47 -28.47
CA GLY A 44 -64.35 -5.42 -29.28
C GLY A 44 -65.81 -5.25 -29.17
N VAL A 45 -66.31 -5.08 -27.94
CA VAL A 45 -67.73 -4.82 -27.69
C VAL A 45 -68.16 -3.47 -28.30
N GLU A 46 -67.43 -2.41 -28.09
CA GLU A 46 -67.74 -1.07 -28.62
C GLU A 46 -67.73 -1.07 -30.17
N THR A 47 -66.71 -1.73 -30.79
CA THR A 47 -66.61 -1.85 -32.24
C THR A 47 -67.81 -2.65 -32.83
N GLY A 48 -68.19 -3.75 -32.14
CA GLY A 48 -69.36 -4.52 -32.51
C GLY A 48 -70.64 -3.71 -32.43
N LEU A 49 -70.83 -2.97 -31.36
CA LEU A 49 -71.98 -2.08 -31.21
C LEU A 49 -72.04 -0.97 -32.29
N GLN A 50 -70.92 -0.34 -32.60
CA GLN A 50 -70.81 0.66 -33.67
C GLN A 50 -71.13 0.07 -35.07
N ALA A 51 -70.71 -1.13 -35.33
CA ALA A 51 -71.01 -1.82 -36.58
C ALA A 51 -72.51 -2.11 -36.69
N MET A 52 -73.12 -2.64 -35.63
CA MET A 52 -74.53 -2.89 -35.54
C MET A 52 -75.37 -1.59 -35.66
N GLU A 53 -74.90 -0.49 -35.05
CA GLU A 53 -75.62 0.83 -35.15
C GLU A 53 -75.59 1.34 -36.60
N LYS A 54 -74.53 1.19 -37.31
CA LYS A 54 -74.42 1.54 -38.71
C LYS A 54 -75.32 0.67 -39.55
N GLU A 55 -75.40 -0.62 -39.28
CA GLU A 55 -76.24 -1.57 -39.95
C GLU A 55 -77.77 -1.25 -39.68
N ALA A 56 -78.08 -1.02 -38.40
CA ALA A 56 -79.42 -0.60 -38.01
C ALA A 56 -79.91 0.67 -38.73
N ASN A 57 -79.01 1.66 -38.85
CA ASN A 57 -79.31 2.91 -39.55
C ASN A 57 -79.53 2.71 -41.07
N ILE A 58 -78.81 1.80 -41.71
CA ILE A 58 -79.01 1.43 -43.12
C ILE A 58 -80.39 0.78 -43.29
N ILE A 59 -80.71 -0.23 -42.47
CA ILE A 59 -81.99 -0.94 -42.51
C ILE A 59 -83.14 0.02 -42.30
N LEU A 60 -83.10 0.90 -41.30
CA LEU A 60 -84.12 1.90 -41.06
C LEU A 60 -84.25 2.89 -42.22
N SER A 61 -83.17 3.29 -42.87
CA SER A 61 -83.26 4.21 -44.02
C SER A 61 -83.93 3.57 -45.23
N GLU A 62 -83.74 2.31 -45.43
CA GLU A 62 -84.40 1.54 -46.50
C GLU A 62 -85.85 1.26 -46.20
N LEU A 63 -86.19 0.94 -44.93
CA LEU A 63 -87.59 0.79 -44.46
C LEU A 63 -88.42 2.08 -44.62
N VAL A 64 -87.82 3.22 -44.38
CA VAL A 64 -88.45 4.53 -44.56
C VAL A 64 -88.65 4.89 -46.03
N SER A 65 -87.80 4.44 -46.93
CA SER A 65 -87.82 4.70 -48.36
C SER A 65 -88.88 3.81 -49.10
N ASN A 66 -89.06 2.56 -48.65
CA ASN A 66 -90.04 1.62 -49.18
C ASN A 66 -91.33 1.67 -48.35
N ASN A 67 -92.28 2.38 -48.78
CA ASN A 67 -93.59 2.62 -48.09
C ASN A 67 -94.51 1.38 -48.11
N ASP A 68 -94.02 0.18 -48.08
CA ASP A 68 -94.70 -1.10 -48.10
C ASP A 68 -95.16 -1.55 -46.69
N GLY A 69 -96.21 -2.30 -46.57
CA GLY A 69 -96.77 -2.74 -45.27
C GLY A 69 -95.76 -3.53 -44.43
N LEU A 70 -95.94 -3.54 -43.09
CA LEU A 70 -95.05 -4.13 -42.09
C LEU A 70 -94.55 -5.57 -42.43
N ALA A 71 -95.42 -6.39 -43.05
CA ALA A 71 -95.01 -7.76 -43.42
C ALA A 71 -93.98 -7.82 -44.59
N ALA A 72 -94.10 -6.89 -45.57
CA ALA A 72 -93.17 -6.75 -46.67
C ALA A 72 -91.87 -6.16 -46.18
N SER A 73 -91.94 -5.23 -45.24
CA SER A 73 -90.79 -4.62 -44.55
C SER A 73 -90.02 -5.66 -43.75
N ALA A 74 -90.68 -6.54 -43.03
CA ALA A 74 -90.04 -7.64 -42.27
C ALA A 74 -89.30 -8.66 -43.17
N ALA A 75 -89.91 -8.97 -44.35
CA ALA A 75 -89.26 -9.84 -45.34
C ALA A 75 -88.05 -9.15 -45.98
N SER A 76 -88.11 -7.86 -46.24
CA SER A 76 -87.03 -7.04 -46.75
C SER A 76 -85.85 -6.98 -45.74
N VAL A 77 -86.09 -6.77 -44.45
CA VAL A 77 -85.13 -6.78 -43.38
C VAL A 77 -84.42 -8.15 -43.27
N ALA A 78 -85.25 -9.22 -43.35
CA ALA A 78 -84.70 -10.58 -43.39
C ALA A 78 -83.76 -10.77 -44.57
N THR A 79 -84.11 -10.29 -45.76
CA THR A 79 -83.28 -10.41 -46.98
C THR A 79 -81.98 -9.54 -46.87
N MET A 80 -82.07 -8.36 -46.28
CA MET A 80 -80.93 -7.48 -46.04
C MET A 80 -79.92 -8.08 -45.04
N ILE A 81 -80.40 -8.68 -43.99
CA ILE A 81 -79.54 -9.37 -42.98
C ILE A 81 -78.96 -10.68 -43.52
N TYR A 82 -79.69 -11.33 -44.46
CA TYR A 82 -79.29 -12.62 -45.08
C TYR A 82 -78.35 -12.49 -46.27
N GLY A 83 -78.06 -11.30 -46.76
CA GLY A 83 -77.35 -11.06 -48.03
C GLY A 83 -75.94 -11.62 -48.19
N GLY A 84 -75.54 -12.57 -47.39
CA GLY A 84 -74.28 -13.29 -47.56
C GLY A 84 -74.01 -14.34 -46.48
N ASN A 85 -74.05 -15.57 -46.80
CA ASN A 85 -73.68 -16.74 -46.01
C ASN A 85 -74.55 -17.13 -44.81
N GLU A 86 -75.33 -18.18 -45.02
CA GLU A 86 -76.31 -18.75 -44.07
C GLU A 86 -75.68 -19.39 -42.78
N GLU A 87 -74.37 -19.36 -42.51
CA GLU A 87 -73.79 -20.16 -41.44
C GLU A 87 -73.23 -19.38 -40.21
N GLU A 88 -73.11 -18.05 -40.26
CA GLU A 88 -72.27 -17.41 -39.26
C GLU A 88 -72.90 -16.37 -38.28
N ALA A 89 -74.08 -15.91 -38.44
CA ALA A 89 -74.55 -14.83 -37.57
C ALA A 89 -75.88 -15.11 -36.93
N GLY A 90 -75.89 -15.39 -35.64
CA GLY A 90 -77.10 -15.26 -34.81
C GLY A 90 -77.51 -13.80 -34.65
N ILE A 91 -78.13 -13.21 -35.69
CA ILE A 91 -78.67 -11.84 -35.67
C ILE A 91 -80.19 -11.95 -35.57
N PHE A 92 -80.80 -11.20 -34.62
CA PHE A 92 -82.22 -11.08 -34.46
C PHE A 92 -82.63 -9.61 -34.67
N ALA A 93 -83.69 -9.40 -35.42
CA ALA A 93 -84.19 -8.06 -35.60
C ALA A 93 -85.72 -8.00 -35.26
N ARG A 94 -86.11 -7.01 -34.55
CA ARG A 94 -87.52 -6.68 -34.33
C ARG A 94 -87.81 -5.35 -34.98
N VAL A 95 -88.81 -5.33 -35.87
CA VAL A 95 -89.32 -4.10 -36.48
C VAL A 95 -90.73 -3.86 -35.95
N SER A 96 -90.99 -2.67 -35.42
CA SER A 96 -92.36 -2.29 -34.96
C SER A 96 -92.73 -0.90 -35.47
N ARG A 97 -94.00 -0.72 -35.77
CA ARG A 97 -94.62 0.61 -36.05
C ARG A 97 -95.77 0.87 -35.08
N ASP A 98 -96.67 -0.04 -34.86
CA ASP A 98 -97.75 0.00 -33.85
C ASP A 98 -97.86 -1.34 -33.11
N GLU A 99 -97.74 -2.47 -33.80
CA GLU A 99 -97.62 -3.81 -33.26
C GLU A 99 -96.29 -4.41 -33.74
N GLY A 100 -95.44 -4.90 -32.86
CA GLY A 100 -94.06 -5.37 -33.17
C GLY A 100 -94.04 -6.74 -33.88
N ILE A 101 -93.41 -6.84 -35.04
CA ILE A 101 -93.13 -8.09 -35.73
C ILE A 101 -91.63 -8.46 -35.48
N TRP A 102 -91.42 -9.65 -34.91
CA TRP A 102 -90.07 -10.23 -34.77
C TRP A 102 -89.72 -10.97 -36.05
N VAL A 103 -88.59 -10.60 -36.60
CA VAL A 103 -87.95 -11.34 -37.69
C VAL A 103 -86.92 -12.20 -37.09
N TYR A 104 -87.08 -13.50 -37.16
CA TYR A 104 -86.12 -14.47 -36.61
C TYR A 104 -85.09 -14.79 -37.66
N VAL A 105 -83.83 -14.57 -37.28
CA VAL A 105 -82.66 -14.94 -38.07
C VAL A 105 -81.82 -15.85 -37.23
N ARG A 106 -81.63 -17.09 -37.65
CA ARG A 106 -80.97 -18.25 -37.08
C ARG A 106 -80.05 -18.02 -35.88
N GLY A 107 -80.06 -18.92 -34.88
CA GLY A 107 -79.11 -19.04 -33.77
C GLY A 107 -79.68 -19.49 -32.45
N LEU A 108 -80.96 -19.20 -32.16
CA LEU A 108 -81.65 -19.71 -30.97
C LEU A 108 -82.46 -20.95 -31.28
N LYS A 109 -82.40 -21.93 -30.38
CA LYS A 109 -83.36 -23.06 -30.48
C LYS A 109 -84.78 -22.55 -30.34
N ALA A 110 -85.70 -23.11 -31.16
CA ALA A 110 -87.10 -22.67 -31.14
C ALA A 110 -87.74 -22.66 -29.74
N SER A 111 -87.33 -23.52 -28.85
CA SER A 111 -87.71 -23.59 -27.44
C SER A 111 -87.27 -22.43 -26.58
N GLN A 112 -86.24 -21.69 -26.98
CA GLN A 112 -85.65 -20.55 -26.23
C GLN A 112 -86.09 -19.20 -26.78
N ALA A 113 -86.72 -19.19 -27.95
CA ALA A 113 -87.09 -17.94 -28.63
C ALA A 113 -88.18 -17.21 -27.91
N ASP A 114 -89.17 -17.89 -27.32
CA ASP A 114 -90.28 -17.25 -26.61
C ASP A 114 -89.84 -16.70 -25.24
N ASP A 115 -89.00 -17.41 -24.50
CA ASP A 115 -88.43 -16.94 -23.24
C ASP A 115 -87.46 -15.74 -23.47
N PHE A 116 -86.76 -15.75 -24.56
CA PHE A 116 -85.92 -14.62 -24.94
C PHE A 116 -86.71 -13.38 -25.38
N ARG A 117 -87.86 -13.58 -26.06
CA ARG A 117 -88.77 -12.48 -26.39
C ARG A 117 -89.31 -11.83 -25.14
N GLN A 118 -89.70 -12.62 -24.14
CA GLN A 118 -90.21 -12.10 -22.88
C GLN A 118 -89.11 -11.35 -22.12
N TYR A 119 -87.93 -11.91 -22.10
CA TYR A 119 -86.75 -11.24 -21.49
C TYR A 119 -86.40 -9.90 -22.13
N LEU A 120 -86.47 -9.79 -23.46
CA LEU A 120 -86.32 -8.52 -24.17
C LEU A 120 -87.41 -7.51 -23.90
N ALA A 121 -88.67 -7.94 -23.72
CA ALA A 121 -89.74 -7.05 -23.37
C ALA A 121 -89.54 -6.39 -22.01
N ASP A 122 -88.92 -7.11 -21.09
CA ASP A 122 -88.69 -6.60 -19.74
C ASP A 122 -87.38 -5.71 -19.65
N HIS A 123 -86.60 -5.66 -20.74
CA HIS A 123 -85.32 -4.93 -20.75
C HIS A 123 -85.18 -3.87 -21.86
N THR A 124 -86.31 -3.34 -22.32
CA THR A 124 -86.39 -2.36 -23.44
C THR A 124 -85.93 -0.93 -23.11
N ASP A 125 -85.46 -0.67 -21.90
CA ASP A 125 -84.96 0.68 -21.51
C ASP A 125 -83.48 0.96 -21.97
N LEU A 126 -82.78 -0.03 -22.53
CA LEU A 126 -81.39 0.12 -23.00
C LEU A 126 -81.37 0.54 -24.48
N ALA A 127 -80.79 1.70 -24.79
CA ALA A 127 -80.67 2.15 -26.19
C ALA A 127 -79.60 1.29 -26.95
N ARG A 128 -78.56 0.88 -26.29
CA ARG A 128 -77.54 -0.03 -26.81
C ARG A 128 -76.75 -0.66 -25.66
N GLY A 129 -76.16 -1.87 -25.85
CA GLY A 129 -75.35 -2.53 -24.84
C GLY A 129 -75.26 -4.01 -25.06
N MET A 130 -74.79 -4.70 -24.01
CA MET A 130 -74.67 -6.14 -23.98
C MET A 130 -75.70 -6.72 -23.03
N LEU A 131 -76.44 -7.71 -23.49
CA LEU A 131 -77.42 -8.46 -22.75
C LEU A 131 -76.88 -9.87 -22.43
N GLU A 132 -77.24 -10.38 -21.28
CA GLU A 132 -76.91 -11.77 -20.88
C GLU A 132 -78.23 -12.54 -20.73
N PHE A 133 -78.41 -13.60 -21.51
CA PHE A 133 -79.55 -14.48 -21.43
C PHE A 133 -79.11 -15.94 -21.33
N GLY A 134 -79.35 -16.57 -20.23
CA GLY A 134 -78.80 -17.87 -19.92
C GLY A 134 -77.26 -17.78 -19.81
N ASP A 135 -76.58 -18.68 -20.53
CA ASP A 135 -75.09 -18.70 -20.60
C ASP A 135 -74.55 -17.91 -21.82
N GLU A 136 -75.40 -17.29 -22.59
CA GLU A 136 -75.00 -16.59 -23.82
C GLU A 136 -75.08 -15.07 -23.64
N LYS A 137 -74.14 -14.38 -24.30
CA LYS A 137 -74.07 -12.92 -24.33
C LYS A 137 -74.45 -12.43 -25.72
N PHE A 138 -75.21 -11.32 -25.72
CA PHE A 138 -75.73 -10.70 -26.94
C PHE A 138 -75.34 -9.23 -26.93
N LEU A 139 -74.98 -8.68 -28.11
CA LEU A 139 -75.00 -7.25 -28.37
C LEU A 139 -76.40 -6.81 -28.77
N TYR A 140 -76.87 -5.69 -28.22
CA TYR A 140 -78.16 -5.17 -28.44
C TYR A 140 -78.15 -3.70 -28.84
N ILE A 141 -78.88 -3.32 -29.85
CA ILE A 141 -79.13 -1.93 -30.28
C ILE A 141 -80.59 -1.71 -30.57
N HIS A 142 -81.14 -0.64 -30.01
CA HIS A 142 -82.40 -0.08 -30.33
C HIS A 142 -82.23 1.19 -31.17
N ALA A 143 -82.85 1.26 -32.34
CA ALA A 143 -82.81 2.42 -33.22
C ALA A 143 -84.21 2.79 -33.69
N GLU A 144 -84.56 4.08 -33.69
CA GLU A 144 -85.88 4.59 -34.11
C GLU A 144 -85.70 5.66 -35.19
N ARG A 145 -86.55 5.58 -36.25
CA ARG A 145 -86.58 6.59 -37.31
C ARG A 145 -87.93 6.64 -37.99
N ASN A 146 -88.54 7.84 -38.04
CA ASN A 146 -89.87 8.09 -38.68
C ASN A 146 -90.97 7.12 -38.23
N GLY A 147 -91.05 6.81 -36.94
CA GLY A 147 -92.08 5.92 -36.36
C GLY A 147 -91.75 4.42 -36.50
N TYR A 148 -90.72 4.04 -37.23
CA TYR A 148 -90.18 2.67 -37.26
C TYR A 148 -89.19 2.46 -36.15
N LYS A 149 -89.32 1.41 -35.35
CA LYS A 149 -88.42 0.96 -34.30
C LYS A 149 -87.75 -0.34 -34.72
N LEU A 150 -86.42 -0.42 -34.62
CA LEU A 150 -85.67 -1.58 -34.94
C LEU A 150 -84.79 -1.99 -33.73
N ASP A 151 -85.03 -3.18 -33.24
CA ASP A 151 -84.16 -3.83 -32.24
C ASP A 151 -83.31 -4.84 -32.97
N LEU A 152 -81.99 -4.64 -32.90
CA LEU A 152 -81.02 -5.53 -33.51
C LEU A 152 -80.17 -6.24 -32.40
N ILE A 153 -80.07 -7.56 -32.50
CA ILE A 153 -79.43 -8.38 -31.48
C ILE A 153 -78.51 -9.37 -32.20
N GLN A 154 -77.31 -9.43 -31.75
CA GLN A 154 -76.27 -10.30 -32.31
C GLN A 154 -75.57 -11.10 -31.21
N THR A 155 -75.32 -12.40 -31.45
CA THR A 155 -74.59 -13.25 -30.55
C THR A 155 -73.11 -12.80 -30.47
N THR A 156 -72.49 -12.92 -29.31
CA THR A 156 -71.05 -12.61 -29.12
C THR A 156 -70.09 -13.73 -29.51
N THR A 157 -70.64 -14.83 -30.07
CA THR A 157 -69.84 -16.06 -30.37
C THR A 157 -68.61 -15.80 -31.24
N SER A 158 -68.67 -14.94 -32.24
CA SER A 158 -67.55 -14.54 -33.09
C SER A 158 -66.55 -13.65 -32.34
N LEU A 159 -67.08 -12.81 -31.42
CA LEU A 159 -66.25 -11.96 -30.53
C LEU A 159 -65.48 -12.84 -29.54
N ASP A 160 -66.15 -13.84 -28.94
CA ASP A 160 -65.52 -14.77 -27.99
C ASP A 160 -64.39 -15.61 -28.64
N LEU A 161 -64.58 -16.05 -29.88
CA LEU A 161 -63.54 -16.75 -30.65
C LEU A 161 -62.36 -15.84 -30.96
N THR A 162 -62.59 -14.57 -31.32
CA THR A 162 -61.53 -13.59 -31.55
C THR A 162 -60.80 -13.26 -30.25
N MET A 163 -61.51 -13.13 -29.14
CA MET A 163 -60.93 -12.90 -27.81
C MET A 163 -60.06 -14.07 -27.35
N ALA A 164 -60.53 -15.31 -27.59
CA ALA A 164 -59.73 -16.51 -27.30
C ALA A 164 -58.40 -16.54 -28.11
N MET A 165 -58.43 -16.17 -29.40
CA MET A 165 -57.24 -16.03 -30.23
C MET A 165 -56.29 -14.93 -29.73
N VAL A 166 -56.83 -13.77 -29.34
CA VAL A 166 -56.03 -12.68 -28.77
C VAL A 166 -55.40 -13.11 -27.45
N ALA A 167 -56.18 -13.73 -26.55
CA ALA A 167 -55.66 -14.26 -25.28
C ALA A 167 -54.51 -15.26 -25.49
N LYS A 168 -54.63 -16.17 -26.45
CA LYS A 168 -53.58 -17.12 -26.81
C LYS A 168 -52.33 -16.42 -27.34
N ARG A 169 -52.46 -15.40 -28.19
CA ARG A 169 -51.29 -14.62 -28.71
C ARG A 169 -50.61 -13.83 -27.57
N LEU A 170 -51.38 -13.17 -26.71
CA LEU A 170 -50.88 -12.44 -25.55
C LEU A 170 -50.12 -13.36 -24.60
N SER A 171 -50.63 -14.57 -24.35
CA SER A 171 -49.95 -15.57 -23.52
C SER A 171 -48.61 -16.02 -24.11
N ILE A 172 -48.55 -16.24 -25.42
CA ILE A 172 -47.31 -16.60 -26.10
C ILE A 172 -46.25 -15.48 -25.98
N VAL A 173 -46.66 -14.22 -26.25
CA VAL A 173 -45.80 -13.05 -26.14
C VAL A 173 -45.28 -12.90 -24.69
N SER A 174 -46.16 -13.05 -23.69
CA SER A 174 -45.79 -13.00 -22.28
C SER A 174 -44.74 -14.05 -21.91
N VAL A 175 -44.87 -15.28 -22.41
CA VAL A 175 -43.88 -16.35 -22.17
C VAL A 175 -42.52 -15.99 -22.80
N ILE A 176 -42.53 -15.43 -24.02
CA ILE A 176 -41.27 -15.00 -24.69
C ILE A 176 -40.60 -13.87 -23.90
N VAL A 177 -41.36 -12.86 -23.48
CA VAL A 177 -40.86 -11.74 -22.68
C VAL A 177 -40.27 -12.25 -21.36
N LEU A 178 -40.97 -13.17 -20.69
CA LEU A 178 -40.45 -13.79 -19.46
C LEU A 178 -39.13 -14.53 -19.69
N TRP A 179 -39.02 -15.29 -20.76
CA TRP A 179 -37.79 -15.98 -21.13
C TRP A 179 -36.63 -15.02 -21.40
N ILE A 180 -36.89 -13.94 -22.13
CA ILE A 180 -35.89 -12.88 -22.38
C ILE A 180 -35.45 -12.22 -21.05
N ALA A 181 -36.42 -11.92 -20.17
CA ALA A 181 -36.13 -11.33 -18.87
C ALA A 181 -35.28 -12.25 -17.98
N ILE A 182 -35.59 -13.55 -17.97
CA ILE A 182 -34.79 -14.57 -17.26
C ILE A 182 -33.35 -14.61 -17.82
N TRP A 183 -33.24 -14.71 -19.14
CA TRP A 183 -31.91 -14.76 -19.80
C TRP A 183 -31.09 -13.49 -19.51
N LEU A 184 -31.71 -12.32 -19.59
CA LEU A 184 -31.08 -11.04 -19.29
C LEU A 184 -30.64 -10.95 -17.80
N ALA A 185 -31.53 -11.38 -16.89
CA ALA A 185 -31.21 -11.40 -15.46
C ALA A 185 -30.03 -12.32 -15.12
N LEU A 186 -29.97 -13.51 -15.74
CA LEU A 186 -28.87 -14.44 -15.53
C LEU A 186 -27.55 -13.92 -16.09
N THR A 187 -27.57 -13.35 -17.29
CA THR A 187 -26.36 -12.79 -17.93
C THR A 187 -25.85 -11.57 -17.17
N LEU A 188 -26.74 -10.63 -16.81
CA LEU A 188 -26.36 -9.45 -16.05
C LEU A 188 -25.85 -9.79 -14.65
N SER A 189 -26.52 -10.72 -13.96
CA SER A 189 -26.08 -11.22 -12.65
C SER A 189 -24.68 -11.84 -12.70
N SER A 190 -24.39 -12.66 -13.72
CA SER A 190 -23.08 -13.27 -13.89
C SER A 190 -21.99 -12.25 -14.21
N PHE A 191 -22.30 -11.23 -15.02
CA PHE A 191 -21.39 -10.15 -15.37
C PHE A 191 -21.05 -9.26 -14.15
N ILE A 192 -22.06 -8.87 -13.38
CA ILE A 192 -21.86 -8.08 -12.15
C ILE A 192 -21.05 -8.87 -11.13
N ALA A 193 -21.40 -10.12 -10.87
CA ALA A 193 -20.68 -10.98 -9.93
C ALA A 193 -19.20 -11.11 -10.31
N LYS A 194 -18.87 -11.36 -11.57
CA LYS A 194 -17.50 -11.45 -12.05
C LYS A 194 -16.73 -10.13 -11.86
N ARG A 195 -17.37 -9.00 -12.12
CA ARG A 195 -16.76 -7.67 -11.97
C ARG A 195 -16.55 -7.28 -10.51
N VAL A 196 -17.47 -7.64 -9.62
CA VAL A 196 -17.33 -7.46 -8.16
C VAL A 196 -16.20 -8.33 -7.63
N GLN A 197 -16.15 -9.61 -8.05
CA GLN A 197 -15.07 -10.51 -7.65
C GLN A 197 -13.71 -9.98 -8.08
N GLN A 198 -13.54 -9.58 -9.34
CA GLN A 198 -12.28 -8.98 -9.82
C GLN A 198 -11.86 -7.73 -9.05
N LYS A 199 -12.84 -6.88 -8.68
CA LYS A 199 -12.55 -5.71 -7.85
C LYS A 199 -12.16 -6.09 -6.42
N ASN A 200 -12.83 -7.06 -5.84
CA ASN A 200 -12.49 -7.54 -4.50
C ASN A 200 -11.11 -8.20 -4.47
N ASP A 201 -10.76 -9.01 -5.47
CA ASP A 201 -9.45 -9.63 -5.60
C ASP A 201 -8.35 -8.55 -5.78
N ALA A 202 -8.62 -7.52 -6.60
CA ALA A 202 -7.70 -6.40 -6.77
C ALA A 202 -7.54 -5.58 -5.47
N LEU A 203 -8.63 -5.30 -4.74
CA LEU A 203 -8.59 -4.61 -3.45
C LEU A 203 -7.87 -5.45 -2.38
N ALA A 204 -8.12 -6.76 -2.33
CA ALA A 204 -7.42 -7.68 -1.45
C ALA A 204 -5.91 -7.68 -1.75
N LYS A 205 -5.53 -7.68 -3.03
CA LYS A 205 -4.13 -7.62 -3.44
C LYS A 205 -3.47 -6.30 -3.04
N ILE A 206 -4.14 -5.16 -3.24
CA ILE A 206 -3.63 -3.84 -2.81
C ILE A 206 -3.50 -3.78 -1.28
N ALA A 207 -4.43 -4.38 -0.54
CA ALA A 207 -4.40 -4.39 0.92
C ALA A 207 -3.30 -5.27 1.51
N THR A 208 -2.83 -6.29 0.78
CA THR A 208 -1.90 -7.32 1.28
C THR A 208 -0.55 -7.35 0.57
N HIS A 209 -0.33 -6.52 -0.47
CA HIS A 209 0.92 -6.49 -1.23
C HIS A 209 1.49 -5.07 -1.34
N ASP A 210 2.80 -4.97 -1.44
CA ASP A 210 3.53 -3.73 -1.67
C ASP A 210 3.38 -3.27 -3.13
N GLY A 211 3.08 -1.99 -3.33
CA GLY A 211 2.79 -1.44 -4.66
C GLY A 211 4.01 -1.30 -5.58
N LEU A 212 5.23 -1.23 -5.02
CA LEU A 212 6.46 -1.09 -5.80
C LEU A 212 7.00 -2.46 -6.24
N THR A 213 7.17 -3.37 -5.30
CA THR A 213 7.81 -4.67 -5.54
C THR A 213 6.83 -5.77 -5.94
N GLY A 214 5.55 -5.60 -5.63
CA GLY A 214 4.51 -6.61 -5.85
C GLY A 214 4.56 -7.80 -4.88
N PHE A 215 5.50 -7.84 -3.94
CA PHE A 215 5.57 -8.84 -2.87
C PHE A 215 4.57 -8.52 -1.75
N PRO A 216 4.25 -9.50 -0.88
CA PRO A 216 3.43 -9.28 0.31
C PRO A 216 3.90 -8.09 1.15
N ASN A 217 2.96 -7.40 1.81
CA ASN A 217 3.23 -6.30 2.71
C ASN A 217 3.13 -6.72 4.18
N ARG A 218 3.36 -5.78 5.11
CA ARG A 218 3.31 -6.02 6.55
C ARG A 218 2.00 -6.65 7.02
N ARG A 219 0.88 -6.20 6.50
CA ARG A 219 -0.43 -6.75 6.89
C ARG A 219 -0.58 -8.24 6.55
N PHE A 220 -0.05 -8.64 5.39
CA PHE A 220 -0.03 -10.06 5.02
C PHE A 220 0.83 -10.87 6.00
N LEU A 221 1.98 -10.33 6.44
CA LEU A 221 2.85 -10.98 7.41
C LEU A 221 2.15 -11.19 8.75
N ASP A 222 1.47 -10.14 9.26
CA ASP A 222 0.77 -10.19 10.54
C ASP A 222 -0.31 -11.30 10.51
N ASP A 223 -1.15 -11.34 9.47
CA ASP A 223 -2.17 -12.38 9.25
C ASP A 223 -1.54 -13.79 9.12
N LEU A 224 -0.38 -13.90 8.46
CA LEU A 224 0.35 -15.16 8.28
C LEU A 224 0.90 -15.70 9.60
N LEU A 225 1.58 -14.85 10.38
CA LEU A 225 2.18 -15.24 11.66
C LEU A 225 1.11 -15.61 12.69
N GLU A 226 0.02 -14.85 12.76
CA GLU A 226 -1.13 -15.20 13.61
C GLU A 226 -1.66 -16.60 13.27
N THR A 227 -1.84 -16.88 11.97
CA THR A 227 -2.31 -18.21 11.53
C THR A 227 -1.30 -19.32 11.84
N CYS A 228 -0.01 -19.08 11.68
CA CYS A 228 1.03 -20.09 11.95
C CYS A 228 1.17 -20.39 13.44
N ILE A 229 1.09 -19.37 14.30
CA ILE A 229 1.25 -19.49 15.75
C ILE A 229 0.01 -20.13 16.39
N ASP A 230 -1.19 -19.74 15.97
CA ASP A 230 -2.44 -20.35 16.44
C ASP A 230 -2.54 -21.84 16.09
N ASN A 231 -2.09 -22.22 14.87
CA ASN A 231 -2.03 -23.62 14.47
C ASN A 231 -1.02 -24.43 15.31
N ALA A 232 0.09 -23.82 15.70
CA ALA A 232 1.06 -24.44 16.61
C ALA A 232 0.48 -24.72 17.99
N SER A 233 -0.29 -23.78 18.52
CA SER A 233 -0.95 -23.92 19.84
C SER A 233 -2.03 -25.00 19.87
N SER A 234 -2.69 -25.25 18.73
CA SER A 234 -3.74 -26.27 18.62
C SER A 234 -3.23 -27.69 18.33
N SER A 235 -1.96 -27.85 17.91
CA SER A 235 -1.35 -29.14 17.52
C SER A 235 -0.49 -29.76 18.64
N ALA A 236 -0.42 -29.15 19.81
CA ALA A 236 0.46 -29.55 20.91
C ALA A 236 0.11 -30.91 21.57
N ASP A 237 -0.96 -31.57 21.17
CA ASP A 237 -1.41 -32.86 21.72
C ASP A 237 -0.87 -34.12 21.00
N SER A 238 -0.05 -33.98 19.93
CA SER A 238 0.54 -35.12 19.21
C SER A 238 2.06 -35.11 19.28
N MET A 239 2.66 -36.04 20.00
CA MET A 239 4.11 -36.15 20.29
C MET A 239 5.01 -36.59 19.11
N ASP A 240 4.52 -36.81 17.90
CA ASP A 240 5.29 -37.48 16.83
C ASP A 240 5.30 -36.78 15.46
N GLU A 241 4.74 -35.55 15.32
CA GLU A 241 4.86 -34.78 14.07
C GLU A 241 5.66 -33.50 14.31
N PRO A 242 6.42 -33.00 13.30
CA PRO A 242 7.12 -31.70 13.43
C PRO A 242 6.08 -30.63 13.77
N VAL A 243 6.30 -29.94 14.88
CA VAL A 243 5.37 -28.95 15.46
C VAL A 243 5.00 -27.93 14.37
N ALA A 244 3.78 -28.04 13.90
CA ALA A 244 3.24 -27.07 12.95
C ALA A 244 3.40 -25.67 13.55
N GLY A 245 4.15 -24.79 12.89
CA GLY A 245 4.37 -23.40 13.32
C GLY A 245 5.81 -23.05 13.69
N GLN A 246 6.73 -24.03 13.86
CA GLN A 246 8.16 -23.72 14.04
C GLN A 246 8.75 -23.08 12.78
N GLY A 247 9.67 -22.14 12.96
CA GLY A 247 10.37 -21.51 11.85
C GLY A 247 11.23 -20.32 12.27
N CYS A 248 11.94 -19.76 11.32
CA CYS A 248 12.78 -18.59 11.51
C CYS A 248 12.20 -17.37 10.80
N LEU A 249 12.26 -16.24 11.47
CA LEU A 249 11.97 -14.93 10.91
C LEU A 249 13.29 -14.19 10.70
N PHE A 250 13.42 -13.58 9.54
CA PHE A 250 14.55 -12.73 9.19
C PHE A 250 14.05 -11.32 8.97
N VAL A 251 14.64 -10.34 9.64
CA VAL A 251 14.46 -8.91 9.37
C VAL A 251 15.70 -8.41 8.64
N ILE A 252 15.51 -7.75 7.53
CA ILE A 252 16.57 -7.33 6.61
C ILE A 252 16.44 -5.83 6.38
N ASP A 253 17.51 -5.09 6.55
CA ASP A 253 17.64 -3.67 6.25
C ASP A 253 18.79 -3.49 5.25
N LEU A 254 18.57 -2.69 4.19
CA LEU A 254 19.60 -2.44 3.18
C LEU A 254 20.52 -1.32 3.66
N ASP A 255 21.81 -1.63 3.76
CA ASP A 255 22.81 -0.66 4.18
C ASP A 255 22.95 0.46 3.14
N LYS A 256 23.05 1.70 3.62
CA LYS A 256 23.28 2.90 2.79
C LYS A 256 22.23 3.19 1.71
N PHE A 257 21.02 2.61 1.79
CA PHE A 257 19.95 2.85 0.82
C PHE A 257 19.58 4.34 0.67
N LYS A 258 19.60 5.09 1.79
CA LYS A 258 19.38 6.54 1.77
C LYS A 258 20.43 7.26 0.92
N GLU A 259 21.69 6.87 1.01
CA GLU A 259 22.78 7.46 0.21
C GLU A 259 22.58 7.22 -1.30
N VAL A 260 22.02 6.06 -1.68
CA VAL A 260 21.66 5.77 -3.07
C VAL A 260 20.55 6.71 -3.54
N ASN A 261 19.50 6.92 -2.72
CA ASN A 261 18.44 7.86 -3.04
C ASN A 261 18.95 9.31 -3.17
N ASP A 262 19.79 9.73 -2.25
CA ASP A 262 20.32 11.10 -2.20
C ASP A 262 21.29 11.37 -3.37
N SER A 263 22.04 10.34 -3.81
CA SER A 263 23.03 10.46 -4.89
C SER A 263 22.46 10.26 -6.30
N PHE A 264 21.52 9.32 -6.47
CA PHE A 264 21.00 8.89 -7.78
C PHE A 264 19.50 9.12 -7.97
N GLY A 265 18.83 9.68 -6.94
CA GLY A 265 17.40 9.98 -6.95
C GLY A 265 16.51 8.76 -6.63
N HIS A 266 15.29 9.03 -6.17
CA HIS A 266 14.32 8.00 -5.75
C HIS A 266 14.00 6.95 -6.82
N ALA A 267 14.03 7.34 -8.12
CA ALA A 267 13.80 6.39 -9.21
C ALA A 267 14.90 5.32 -9.34
N ALA A 268 16.14 5.63 -8.90
CA ALA A 268 17.22 4.66 -8.83
C ALA A 268 17.05 3.74 -7.61
N GLY A 269 16.68 4.31 -6.46
CA GLY A 269 16.35 3.53 -5.27
C GLY A 269 15.18 2.57 -5.47
N ASP A 270 14.12 3.00 -6.18
CA ASP A 270 13.00 2.12 -6.51
C ASP A 270 13.43 0.91 -7.37
N LYS A 271 14.29 1.12 -8.37
CA LYS A 271 14.84 0.02 -9.18
C LYS A 271 15.72 -0.92 -8.35
N LEU A 272 16.54 -0.36 -7.45
CA LEU A 272 17.36 -1.13 -6.54
C LEU A 272 16.49 -2.04 -5.67
N LEU A 273 15.45 -1.50 -5.05
CA LEU A 273 14.51 -2.25 -4.21
C LEU A 273 13.84 -3.41 -4.96
N VAL A 274 13.41 -3.17 -6.20
CA VAL A 274 12.79 -4.21 -7.05
C VAL A 274 13.80 -5.31 -7.36
N GLU A 275 15.02 -4.96 -7.73
CA GLU A 275 16.08 -5.93 -8.07
C GLU A 275 16.50 -6.76 -6.84
N ILE A 276 16.72 -6.12 -5.70
CA ILE A 276 17.05 -6.82 -4.45
C ILE A 276 15.91 -7.75 -4.03
N ALA A 277 14.65 -7.29 -4.11
CA ALA A 277 13.50 -8.14 -3.80
C ALA A 277 13.45 -9.41 -4.68
N LEU A 278 13.76 -9.28 -5.98
CA LEU A 278 13.82 -10.43 -6.90
C LEU A 278 14.98 -11.39 -6.55
N ARG A 279 16.15 -10.87 -6.19
CA ARG A 279 17.30 -11.69 -5.77
C ARG A 279 17.04 -12.43 -4.46
N LEU A 280 16.51 -11.71 -3.46
CA LEU A 280 16.12 -12.32 -2.19
C LEU A 280 15.09 -13.43 -2.42
N HIS A 281 14.05 -13.16 -3.21
CA HIS A 281 13.05 -14.17 -3.55
C HIS A 281 13.63 -15.38 -4.30
N GLY A 282 14.59 -15.13 -5.20
CA GLY A 282 15.28 -16.18 -5.95
C GLY A 282 16.14 -17.11 -5.08
N ALA A 283 16.57 -16.64 -3.91
CA ALA A 283 17.32 -17.45 -2.94
C ALA A 283 16.41 -18.28 -2.01
N LEU A 284 15.08 -18.06 -2.05
CA LEU A 284 14.12 -18.70 -1.14
C LEU A 284 13.55 -19.98 -1.74
N SER A 285 13.21 -20.91 -0.85
CA SER A 285 12.42 -22.10 -1.19
C SER A 285 10.93 -21.75 -1.33
N SER A 286 10.15 -22.60 -1.99
CA SER A 286 8.73 -22.36 -2.31
C SER A 286 7.79 -22.18 -1.11
N ASN A 287 8.19 -22.66 0.08
CA ASN A 287 7.45 -22.52 1.33
C ASN A 287 7.86 -21.29 2.15
N GLN A 288 8.90 -20.57 1.73
CA GLN A 288 9.38 -19.35 2.39
C GLN A 288 8.75 -18.12 1.77
N VAL A 289 8.42 -17.13 2.59
CA VAL A 289 7.66 -15.95 2.16
C VAL A 289 8.51 -14.69 2.37
N LEU A 290 8.74 -13.96 1.27
CA LEU A 290 9.33 -12.64 1.31
C LEU A 290 8.23 -11.58 1.44
N VAL A 291 8.43 -10.65 2.34
CA VAL A 291 7.54 -9.52 2.64
C VAL A 291 8.35 -8.23 2.58
N ARG A 292 7.82 -7.18 1.97
CA ARG A 292 8.36 -5.83 2.09
C ARG A 292 7.52 -5.02 3.05
N VAL A 293 8.14 -4.52 4.14
CA VAL A 293 7.44 -3.77 5.19
C VAL A 293 7.29 -2.29 4.84
N GLY A 294 8.33 -1.71 4.25
CA GLY A 294 8.35 -0.32 3.81
C GLY A 294 9.79 0.19 3.69
N GLY A 295 10.02 1.28 2.97
CA GLY A 295 11.37 1.80 2.78
C GLY A 295 12.30 0.73 2.18
N ASP A 296 13.39 0.48 2.87
CA ASP A 296 14.45 -0.50 2.60
C ASP A 296 14.38 -1.78 3.45
N GLU A 297 13.27 -1.97 4.17
CA GLU A 297 13.08 -3.09 5.07
C GLU A 297 12.33 -4.26 4.41
N PHE A 298 12.90 -5.46 4.53
CA PHE A 298 12.29 -6.72 4.12
C PHE A 298 12.21 -7.69 5.29
N ILE A 299 11.20 -8.56 5.27
CA ILE A 299 11.07 -9.66 6.23
C ILE A 299 10.89 -10.97 5.45
N ILE A 300 11.53 -12.03 5.94
CA ILE A 300 11.34 -13.39 5.43
C ILE A 300 10.80 -14.26 6.55
N TRP A 301 9.69 -14.93 6.31
CA TRP A 301 9.22 -16.04 7.13
C TRP A 301 9.61 -17.37 6.48
N ALA A 302 10.38 -18.17 7.21
CA ALA A 302 10.86 -19.48 6.77
C ALA A 302 10.34 -20.57 7.72
N PRO A 303 9.16 -21.17 7.43
CA PRO A 303 8.59 -22.22 8.24
C PRO A 303 9.48 -23.48 8.22
N SER A 304 9.49 -24.19 9.34
CA SER A 304 10.23 -25.45 9.53
C SER A 304 11.76 -25.37 9.38
N LEU A 305 12.32 -24.15 9.36
CA LEU A 305 13.76 -23.93 9.26
C LEU A 305 14.37 -23.96 10.67
N ASN A 306 15.40 -24.76 10.87
CA ASN A 306 16.16 -24.76 12.13
C ASN A 306 17.20 -23.63 12.16
N ILE A 307 17.78 -23.39 13.35
CA ILE A 307 18.72 -22.27 13.58
C ILE A 307 19.99 -22.37 12.72
N ASP A 308 20.53 -23.57 12.50
CA ASP A 308 21.77 -23.72 11.74
C ASP A 308 21.53 -23.56 10.22
N GLU A 309 20.41 -24.05 9.73
CA GLU A 309 19.95 -23.78 8.36
C GLU A 309 19.67 -22.29 8.16
N ALA A 310 19.08 -21.63 9.16
CA ALA A 310 18.81 -20.19 9.12
C ALA A 310 20.09 -19.35 9.01
N LYS A 311 21.15 -19.73 9.73
CA LYS A 311 22.47 -19.08 9.58
C LYS A 311 23.03 -19.24 8.17
N GLY A 312 22.87 -20.42 7.57
CA GLY A 312 23.28 -20.69 6.18
C GLY A 312 22.50 -19.83 5.18
N LEU A 313 21.19 -19.73 5.35
CA LEU A 313 20.34 -18.88 4.52
C LEU A 313 20.72 -17.40 4.68
N ALA A 314 20.90 -16.91 5.90
CA ALA A 314 21.29 -15.51 6.15
C ALA A 314 22.59 -15.14 5.43
N LYS A 315 23.60 -16.01 5.47
CA LYS A 315 24.86 -15.78 4.76
C LYS A 315 24.63 -15.65 3.24
N SER A 316 23.81 -16.54 2.66
CA SER A 316 23.46 -16.47 1.24
C SER A 316 22.69 -15.19 0.90
N LEU A 317 21.76 -14.74 1.76
CA LEU A 317 21.00 -13.52 1.55
C LEU A 317 21.89 -12.26 1.59
N VAL A 318 22.87 -12.20 2.51
CA VAL A 318 23.88 -11.12 2.54
C VAL A 318 24.65 -11.10 1.22
N GLU A 319 25.16 -12.26 0.75
CA GLU A 319 25.90 -12.37 -0.52
C GLU A 319 25.07 -11.88 -1.73
N GLN A 320 23.74 -12.12 -1.72
CA GLN A 320 22.83 -11.63 -2.77
C GLN A 320 22.65 -10.09 -2.73
N CYS A 321 22.67 -9.49 -1.54
CA CYS A 321 22.58 -8.04 -1.38
C CYS A 321 23.90 -7.34 -1.71
N ASP A 322 25.05 -7.95 -1.36
CA ASP A 322 26.39 -7.42 -1.63
C ASP A 322 26.74 -7.42 -3.13
N ALA A 323 26.09 -8.27 -3.91
CA ALA A 323 26.32 -8.35 -5.35
C ALA A 323 25.88 -7.05 -6.06
N PRO A 324 26.72 -6.45 -6.93
CA PRO A 324 26.42 -5.19 -7.59
C PRO A 324 25.09 -5.21 -8.35
N VAL A 325 24.29 -4.15 -8.21
CA VAL A 325 23.06 -3.92 -9.01
C VAL A 325 23.36 -2.91 -10.09
N MET A 326 23.11 -3.27 -11.35
CA MET A 326 23.33 -2.37 -12.49
C MET A 326 22.13 -1.45 -12.69
N ILE A 327 22.29 -0.17 -12.36
CA ILE A 327 21.27 0.87 -12.58
C ILE A 327 21.85 1.93 -13.52
N ASN A 328 21.23 2.13 -14.69
CA ASN A 328 21.66 3.13 -15.69
C ASN A 328 23.16 3.02 -16.07
N ASN A 329 23.68 1.79 -16.23
CA ASN A 329 25.10 1.46 -16.50
C ASN A 329 26.09 1.78 -15.37
N LEU A 330 25.61 2.05 -14.16
CA LEU A 330 26.39 2.17 -12.95
C LEU A 330 26.19 0.94 -12.09
N ALA A 331 27.29 0.37 -11.56
CA ALA A 331 27.24 -0.71 -10.57
C ALA A 331 27.06 -0.07 -9.19
N ILE A 332 25.90 -0.31 -8.56
CA ILE A 332 25.60 0.14 -7.20
C ILE A 332 25.76 -1.06 -6.27
N ASN A 333 26.57 -0.90 -5.24
CA ASN A 333 26.76 -1.89 -4.19
C ASN A 333 26.00 -1.42 -2.95
N THR A 334 25.12 -2.28 -2.44
CA THR A 334 24.47 -2.10 -1.15
C THR A 334 24.77 -3.34 -0.33
N GLY A 335 25.07 -3.19 0.94
CA GLY A 335 25.08 -4.30 1.89
C GLY A 335 23.67 -4.57 2.43
N ALA A 336 23.58 -5.56 3.30
CA ALA A 336 22.40 -5.78 4.10
C ALA A 336 22.77 -6.20 5.51
N SER A 337 21.98 -5.71 6.47
CA SER A 337 22.03 -6.14 7.86
C SER A 337 20.83 -7.01 8.17
N ILE A 338 21.06 -8.25 8.62
CA ILE A 338 20.03 -9.27 8.79
C ILE A 338 19.97 -9.72 10.25
N GLY A 339 18.79 -9.65 10.85
CA GLY A 339 18.49 -10.24 12.16
C GLY A 339 17.63 -11.48 12.05
N ILE A 340 17.91 -12.50 12.85
CA ILE A 340 17.24 -13.80 12.82
C ILE A 340 16.63 -14.07 14.20
N ALA A 341 15.37 -14.45 14.24
CA ALA A 341 14.73 -15.01 15.43
C ALA A 341 14.02 -16.31 15.09
N HIS A 342 14.06 -17.28 16.00
CA HIS A 342 13.45 -18.61 15.84
C HIS A 342 12.21 -18.75 16.74
N TYR A 343 11.10 -19.19 16.17
CA TYR A 343 9.90 -19.56 16.94
C TYR A 343 9.88 -21.09 17.16
N PRO A 344 9.63 -21.59 18.36
CA PRO A 344 9.26 -20.87 19.58
C PRO A 344 10.44 -20.50 20.50
N THR A 345 11.69 -20.76 20.13
CA THR A 345 12.85 -20.62 21.02
C THR A 345 13.11 -19.18 21.49
N HIS A 346 12.92 -18.22 20.60
CA HIS A 346 13.22 -16.81 20.84
C HIS A 346 11.97 -15.93 21.00
N ALA A 347 10.78 -16.49 20.92
CA ALA A 347 9.55 -15.72 21.01
C ALA A 347 8.36 -16.63 21.34
N ASP A 348 7.33 -16.06 21.98
CA ASP A 348 6.06 -16.70 22.34
C ASP A 348 4.89 -16.21 21.47
N SER A 349 5.12 -15.17 20.66
CA SER A 349 4.12 -14.54 19.80
C SER A 349 4.76 -14.02 18.50
N GLY A 350 3.95 -13.77 17.46
CA GLY A 350 4.41 -13.19 16.21
C GLY A 350 5.00 -11.78 16.38
N GLU A 351 4.42 -11.01 17.28
CA GLU A 351 4.90 -9.66 17.60
C GLU A 351 6.28 -9.71 18.27
N SER A 352 6.46 -10.56 19.29
CA SER A 352 7.74 -10.72 19.96
C SER A 352 8.81 -11.30 19.03
N LEU A 353 8.42 -12.15 18.08
CA LEU A 353 9.33 -12.71 17.08
C LEU A 353 9.90 -11.63 16.14
N ILE A 354 9.04 -10.72 15.68
CA ILE A 354 9.46 -9.58 14.83
C ILE A 354 10.40 -8.66 15.62
N ILE A 355 10.02 -8.28 16.85
CA ILE A 355 10.83 -7.40 17.71
C ILE A 355 12.22 -8.01 17.97
N ASN A 356 12.29 -9.30 18.22
CA ASN A 356 13.54 -9.97 18.54
C ASN A 356 14.44 -10.12 17.30
N ALA A 357 13.88 -10.38 16.13
CA ALA A 357 14.61 -10.37 14.87
C ALA A 357 15.11 -8.96 14.51
N ASP A 358 14.30 -7.93 14.70
CA ASP A 358 14.68 -6.53 14.49
C ASP A 358 15.82 -6.11 15.41
N THR A 359 15.75 -6.51 16.70
CA THR A 359 16.83 -6.29 17.67
C THR A 359 18.17 -6.92 17.21
N ALA A 360 18.11 -8.12 16.66
CA ALA A 360 19.29 -8.80 16.13
C ALA A 360 19.83 -8.11 14.86
N MET A 361 18.95 -7.67 13.97
CA MET A 361 19.29 -6.93 12.76
C MET A 361 20.01 -5.62 13.09
N TYR A 362 19.48 -4.86 14.03
CA TYR A 362 20.11 -3.63 14.47
C TYR A 362 21.53 -3.86 15.01
N LYS A 363 21.75 -4.94 15.77
CA LYS A 363 23.07 -5.31 16.27
C LYS A 363 24.00 -5.77 15.15
N ALA A 364 23.50 -6.49 14.15
CA ALA A 364 24.25 -6.84 12.96
C ALA A 364 24.75 -5.59 12.22
N LYS A 365 23.89 -4.56 12.12
CA LYS A 365 24.19 -3.27 11.52
C LYS A 365 25.28 -2.50 12.27
N GLN A 366 25.20 -2.45 13.61
CA GLN A 366 26.22 -1.82 14.45
C GLN A 366 27.58 -2.48 14.34
N LEU A 367 27.61 -3.82 14.34
CA LEU A 367 28.86 -4.59 14.27
C LEU A 367 29.36 -4.77 12.83
N ARG A 368 28.61 -4.32 11.83
CA ARG A 368 28.89 -4.50 10.39
C ARG A 368 29.24 -5.95 10.04
N CYS A 369 28.53 -6.91 10.65
CA CYS A 369 28.82 -8.34 10.49
C CYS A 369 27.88 -9.05 9.51
N GLY A 370 27.00 -8.32 8.82
CA GLY A 370 26.08 -8.81 7.81
C GLY A 370 24.83 -9.47 8.41
N TRP A 371 24.95 -10.36 9.38
CA TRP A 371 23.79 -10.99 10.03
C TRP A 371 24.05 -11.36 11.48
N MET A 372 23.00 -11.47 12.28
CA MET A 372 23.05 -11.90 13.68
C MET A 372 21.81 -12.70 14.08
N LEU A 373 22.01 -13.73 14.90
CA LEU A 373 20.95 -14.46 15.56
C LEU A 373 20.58 -13.73 16.85
N PHE A 374 19.28 -13.67 17.15
CA PHE A 374 18.79 -13.09 18.40
C PHE A 374 19.35 -13.85 19.62
N ASP A 375 19.77 -13.06 20.60
CA ASP A 375 20.15 -13.51 21.94
C ASP A 375 19.53 -12.52 22.94
N GLU A 376 19.11 -13.00 24.10
CA GLU A 376 18.48 -12.16 25.14
C GLU A 376 19.37 -10.98 25.56
N SER A 377 20.70 -11.11 25.51
CA SER A 377 21.64 -10.01 25.74
C SER A 377 21.44 -8.83 24.77
N ASN A 378 20.92 -9.09 23.57
CA ASN A 378 20.65 -8.07 22.55
C ASN A 378 19.46 -7.17 22.89
N THR A 379 18.47 -7.70 23.62
CA THR A 379 17.24 -6.98 23.98
C THR A 379 17.49 -5.80 24.90
N VAL A 380 18.43 -5.95 25.82
CA VAL A 380 18.79 -4.88 26.77
C VAL A 380 19.41 -3.70 26.02
N ASP A 381 20.30 -3.98 25.06
CA ASP A 381 20.97 -2.97 24.26
C ASP A 381 19.97 -2.20 23.37
N TYR A 382 19.03 -2.89 22.73
CA TYR A 382 18.04 -2.27 21.84
C TYR A 382 17.08 -1.33 22.59
N LYS A 383 16.53 -1.75 23.74
CA LYS A 383 15.68 -0.89 24.58
C LYS A 383 16.44 0.34 25.08
N LYS A 384 17.72 0.17 25.40
CA LYS A 384 18.61 1.26 25.78
C LYS A 384 18.79 2.25 24.63
N GLN A 385 19.03 1.77 23.42
CA GLN A 385 19.17 2.60 22.21
C GLN A 385 17.93 3.41 21.89
N LEU A 386 16.73 2.80 21.92
CA LEU A 386 15.46 3.49 21.72
C LEU A 386 15.25 4.60 22.75
N ARG A 387 15.61 4.34 24.03
CA ARG A 387 15.54 5.35 25.08
C ARG A 387 16.53 6.49 24.82
N LEU A 388 17.79 6.18 24.53
CA LEU A 388 18.82 7.17 24.23
C LEU A 388 18.44 8.05 23.04
N ARG A 389 17.83 7.47 22.00
CA ARG A 389 17.34 8.23 20.84
C ARG A 389 16.25 9.22 21.22
N ALA A 390 15.31 8.82 22.08
CA ALA A 390 14.25 9.72 22.56
C ALA A 390 14.79 10.84 23.46
N GLU A 391 15.77 10.54 24.31
CA GLU A 391 16.35 11.48 25.28
C GLU A 391 17.38 12.42 24.67
N LEU A 392 18.00 12.05 23.54
CA LEU A 392 19.03 12.82 22.83
C LEU A 392 18.54 14.24 22.47
N THR A 393 17.25 14.40 22.14
CA THR A 393 16.66 15.69 21.79
C THR A 393 16.85 16.74 22.90
N GLY A 394 16.71 16.34 24.15
CA GLY A 394 16.90 17.25 25.30
C GLY A 394 18.34 17.31 25.82
N ALA A 395 19.21 16.40 25.42
CA ALA A 395 20.57 16.29 25.97
C ALA A 395 21.46 17.48 25.62
N LEU A 396 21.31 18.05 24.41
CA LEU A 396 22.01 19.26 23.98
C LEU A 396 21.53 20.49 24.74
N GLU A 397 20.22 20.64 24.94
CA GLU A 397 19.62 21.77 25.67
C GLU A 397 19.98 21.76 27.16
N ARG A 398 20.10 20.56 27.75
CA ARG A 398 20.49 20.37 29.15
C ARG A 398 22.01 20.33 29.37
N GLU A 399 22.81 20.57 28.31
CA GLU A 399 24.28 20.55 28.36
C GLU A 399 24.84 19.23 28.92
N GLU A 400 24.17 18.10 28.63
CA GLU A 400 24.62 16.77 29.04
C GLU A 400 25.78 16.26 28.17
N ILE A 401 25.95 16.81 26.97
CA ILE A 401 27.08 16.48 26.08
C ILE A 401 28.28 17.34 26.46
N LYS A 402 29.34 16.71 26.92
CA LYS A 402 30.59 17.37 27.31
C LYS A 402 31.75 16.89 26.46
N LEU A 403 32.80 17.71 26.37
CA LEU A 403 34.02 17.38 25.68
C LEU A 403 35.08 16.87 26.66
N TYR A 404 35.68 15.74 26.33
CA TYR A 404 36.86 15.20 26.93
C TYR A 404 38.00 15.35 25.92
N TYR A 405 39.22 15.43 26.39
CA TYR A 405 40.39 15.76 25.58
C TYR A 405 41.43 14.70 25.70
N GLN A 406 41.93 14.22 24.57
CA GLN A 406 43.02 13.25 24.53
C GLN A 406 44.28 13.91 23.92
N PRO A 407 45.44 13.86 24.60
CA PRO A 407 46.64 14.52 24.10
C PRO A 407 47.21 13.81 22.88
N LYS A 408 47.62 14.60 21.89
CA LYS A 408 48.49 14.25 20.79
C LYS A 408 49.92 14.62 21.23
N VAL A 409 50.84 13.71 21.08
CA VAL A 409 52.24 13.90 21.61
C VAL A 409 53.28 13.78 20.51
N SER A 410 54.36 14.45 20.68
CA SER A 410 55.61 14.22 19.96
C SER A 410 56.26 12.93 20.49
N LEU A 411 56.45 11.93 19.62
CA LEU A 411 57.09 10.65 20.01
C LEU A 411 58.57 10.80 20.35
N LYS A 412 59.19 11.94 19.97
CA LYS A 412 60.59 12.21 20.20
C LYS A 412 60.90 12.62 21.65
N ASP A 413 60.04 13.46 22.21
CA ASP A 413 60.28 14.10 23.53
C ASP A 413 59.06 14.01 24.48
N GLY A 414 57.97 13.39 24.05
CA GLY A 414 56.77 13.20 24.83
C GLY A 414 55.95 14.47 25.06
N ASN A 415 56.30 15.58 24.44
CA ASN A 415 55.59 16.86 24.63
C ASN A 415 54.21 16.84 23.99
N ILE A 416 53.24 17.43 24.67
CA ILE A 416 51.88 17.61 24.15
C ILE A 416 51.90 18.67 23.04
N ILE A 417 51.49 18.29 21.83
CA ILE A 417 51.47 19.16 20.63
C ILE A 417 50.08 19.59 20.22
N GLY A 418 49.07 18.97 20.76
CA GLY A 418 47.65 19.23 20.50
C GLY A 418 46.76 18.29 21.30
N VAL A 419 45.48 18.44 21.18
CA VAL A 419 44.49 17.55 21.79
C VAL A 419 43.38 17.24 20.81
N GLU A 420 42.75 16.08 20.95
CA GLU A 420 41.52 15.72 20.29
C GLU A 420 40.34 15.86 21.26
N ALA A 421 39.29 16.56 20.84
CA ALA A 421 38.06 16.70 21.58
C ALA A 421 37.10 15.55 21.27
N LEU A 422 36.79 14.76 22.26
CA LEU A 422 35.96 13.57 22.17
C LEU A 422 34.66 13.80 22.99
N ALA A 423 33.52 13.81 22.33
CA ALA A 423 32.24 13.97 22.99
C ALA A 423 31.97 12.84 24.00
N ARG A 424 31.35 13.20 25.12
CA ARG A 424 30.86 12.28 26.15
C ARG A 424 29.47 12.71 26.58
N TRP A 425 28.51 11.80 26.56
CA TRP A 425 27.19 12.09 27.07
C TRP A 425 27.11 11.73 28.56
N HIS A 426 27.01 12.73 29.41
CA HIS A 426 26.78 12.56 30.85
C HIS A 426 25.30 12.24 31.09
N HIS A 427 24.95 10.98 30.78
CA HIS A 427 23.57 10.53 30.86
C HIS A 427 23.13 10.31 32.31
N PRO A 428 21.97 10.85 32.74
CA PRO A 428 21.55 10.82 34.15
C PRO A 428 21.37 9.41 34.71
N ILE A 429 21.05 8.42 33.88
CA ILE A 429 20.80 7.03 34.30
C ILE A 429 21.99 6.13 33.93
N ASP A 430 22.53 6.23 32.72
CA ASP A 430 23.57 5.32 32.21
C ASP A 430 25.01 5.80 32.47
N GLY A 431 25.18 6.94 33.14
CA GLY A 431 26.50 7.52 33.41
C GLY A 431 27.15 8.12 32.17
N ILE A 432 28.47 8.04 32.04
CA ILE A 432 29.22 8.64 30.94
C ILE A 432 29.25 7.70 29.76
N LEU A 433 28.54 8.06 28.69
CA LEU A 433 28.47 7.30 27.44
C LEU A 433 29.55 7.79 26.46
N PRO A 434 30.28 6.86 25.81
CA PRO A 434 31.25 7.19 24.76
C PRO A 434 30.56 7.54 23.44
N PRO A 435 31.26 8.19 22.47
CA PRO A 435 30.71 8.60 21.17
C PRO A 435 29.98 7.49 20.41
N GLY A 436 30.56 6.30 20.32
CA GLY A 436 29.97 5.15 19.63
C GLY A 436 28.63 4.68 20.20
N ALA A 437 28.22 5.14 21.39
CA ALA A 437 26.90 4.81 21.94
C ALA A 437 25.78 5.73 21.42
N PHE A 438 26.10 6.91 20.85
CA PHE A 438 25.08 7.91 20.51
C PHE A 438 25.34 8.72 19.23
N ILE A 439 26.51 8.70 18.62
CA ILE A 439 26.80 9.47 17.39
C ILE A 439 25.93 8.97 16.24
N ASP A 440 25.81 7.64 16.05
CA ASP A 440 24.93 7.07 15.02
C ASP A 440 23.47 7.52 15.20
N LEU A 441 23.01 7.69 16.46
CA LEU A 441 21.67 8.19 16.75
C LEU A 441 21.50 9.65 16.31
N ILE A 442 22.56 10.46 16.42
CA ILE A 442 22.55 11.86 15.98
C ILE A 442 22.48 11.93 14.46
N GLU A 443 23.29 11.16 13.76
CA GLU A 443 23.34 11.16 12.29
C GLU A 443 22.00 10.76 11.67
N HIS A 444 21.30 9.78 12.28
CA HIS A 444 19.98 9.35 11.83
C HIS A 444 18.81 10.17 12.39
N SER A 445 19.05 11.15 13.28
CA SER A 445 18.01 11.99 13.88
C SER A 445 17.64 13.23 13.05
N GLY A 446 18.41 13.55 12.01
CA GLY A 446 18.31 14.82 11.28
C GLY A 446 18.87 16.03 12.01
N ARG A 447 19.52 15.87 13.19
CA ARG A 447 20.08 16.93 14.02
C ARG A 447 21.61 17.02 13.97
N VAL A 448 22.23 16.35 13.02
CA VAL A 448 23.68 16.31 12.86
C VAL A 448 24.31 17.71 12.75
N GLN A 449 23.63 18.63 12.04
CA GLN A 449 24.12 20.02 11.90
C GLN A 449 24.07 20.80 13.22
N GLU A 450 23.01 20.65 13.99
CA GLU A 450 22.88 21.28 15.32
C GLU A 450 23.95 20.76 16.28
N PHE A 451 24.15 19.45 16.29
CA PHE A 451 25.21 18.81 17.09
C PHE A 451 26.60 19.29 16.68
N GLY A 452 26.90 19.33 15.38
CA GLY A 452 28.19 19.82 14.87
C GLY A 452 28.46 21.27 15.31
N ARG A 453 27.49 22.16 15.15
CA ARG A 453 27.60 23.54 15.61
C ARG A 453 27.80 23.65 17.13
N TYR A 454 27.12 22.79 17.91
CA TYR A 454 27.32 22.72 19.36
C TYR A 454 28.77 22.34 19.71
N ILE A 455 29.29 21.26 19.14
CA ILE A 455 30.68 20.78 19.38
C ILE A 455 31.71 21.83 18.98
N ILE A 456 31.55 22.45 17.80
CA ILE A 456 32.42 23.54 17.34
C ILE A 456 32.44 24.70 18.34
N CYS A 457 31.27 25.15 18.78
CA CYS A 457 31.15 26.24 19.73
C CYS A 457 31.81 25.92 21.08
N GLN A 458 31.60 24.70 21.60
CA GLN A 458 32.24 24.25 22.86
C GLN A 458 33.76 24.12 22.71
N SER A 459 34.25 23.64 21.59
CA SER A 459 35.68 23.54 21.28
C SER A 459 36.36 24.91 21.24
N ILE A 460 35.74 25.86 20.53
CA ILE A 460 36.29 27.24 20.45
C ILE A 460 36.24 27.96 21.80
N LYS A 461 35.18 27.76 22.58
CA LYS A 461 35.12 28.28 23.98
C LYS A 461 36.26 27.70 24.84
N GLN A 462 36.57 26.40 24.69
CA GLN A 462 37.65 25.78 25.45
C GLN A 462 39.04 26.30 25.00
N LEU A 463 39.24 26.54 23.70
CA LEU A 463 40.44 27.20 23.19
C LEU A 463 40.62 28.60 23.79
N ALA A 464 39.57 29.38 23.81
CA ALA A 464 39.59 30.72 24.45
C ALA A 464 39.94 30.66 25.95
N ALA A 465 39.38 29.64 26.66
CA ALA A 465 39.67 29.45 28.09
C ALA A 465 41.14 29.06 28.30
N TRP A 466 41.76 28.24 27.45
CA TRP A 466 43.17 27.91 27.51
C TRP A 466 44.06 29.12 27.16
N ARG A 467 43.72 29.88 26.13
CA ARG A 467 44.45 31.10 25.79
C ARG A 467 44.47 32.13 26.90
N SER A 468 43.37 32.28 27.66
CA SER A 468 43.35 33.14 28.83
C SER A 468 44.34 32.72 29.91
N GLN A 469 44.77 31.46 29.90
CA GLN A 469 45.81 30.88 30.76
C GLN A 469 47.20 30.79 30.08
N GLN A 470 47.35 31.47 28.93
CA GLN A 470 48.58 31.44 28.12
C GLN A 470 48.95 30.06 27.57
N ILE A 471 47.97 29.21 27.36
CA ILE A 471 48.10 27.90 26.75
C ILE A 471 47.62 27.97 25.29
N GLU A 472 48.53 27.82 24.34
CA GLU A 472 48.23 27.79 22.90
C GLU A 472 48.35 26.34 22.40
N LEU A 473 47.34 25.55 22.62
CA LEU A 473 47.27 24.13 22.29
C LEU A 473 46.26 23.90 21.20
N PRO A 474 46.64 23.42 20.01
CA PRO A 474 45.70 23.06 18.96
C PRO A 474 44.69 22.03 19.43
N LEU A 475 43.43 22.21 19.04
CA LEU A 475 42.32 21.33 19.38
C LEU A 475 41.67 20.79 18.10
N ALA A 476 41.69 19.48 17.96
CA ALA A 476 41.04 18.75 16.90
C ALA A 476 39.63 18.31 17.32
N LEU A 477 38.71 18.36 16.40
CA LEU A 477 37.33 17.85 16.57
C LEU A 477 36.91 17.04 15.35
N ASN A 478 36.17 15.97 15.59
CA ASN A 478 35.58 15.12 14.57
C ASN A 478 34.31 15.78 14.01
N LEU A 479 34.20 15.83 12.69
CA LEU A 479 33.08 16.42 12.00
C LEU A 479 32.54 15.47 10.94
N SER A 480 31.25 15.13 11.02
CA SER A 480 30.60 14.31 10.01
C SER A 480 30.50 15.07 8.66
N PRO A 481 30.66 14.42 7.51
CA PRO A 481 30.45 15.02 6.19
C PRO A 481 29.10 15.70 6.03
N TYR A 482 28.07 15.20 6.72
CA TYR A 482 26.75 15.87 6.74
C TYR A 482 26.81 17.28 7.34
N ASN A 483 27.76 17.59 8.22
CA ASN A 483 27.98 18.95 8.69
C ASN A 483 28.56 19.85 7.59
N LEU A 484 29.42 19.30 6.73
CA LEU A 484 29.98 20.01 5.58
C LEU A 484 28.93 20.33 4.49
N LEU A 485 27.77 19.67 4.51
CA LEU A 485 26.66 20.02 3.64
C LEU A 485 25.91 21.29 4.09
N ASP A 486 26.11 21.75 5.33
CA ASP A 486 25.57 23.02 5.81
C ASP A 486 26.23 24.21 5.11
N PRO A 487 25.50 25.00 4.30
CA PRO A 487 26.06 26.17 3.59
C PRO A 487 26.61 27.25 4.52
N GLY A 488 26.05 27.36 5.74
CA GLY A 488 26.45 28.36 6.72
C GLY A 488 27.51 27.90 7.71
N LEU A 489 28.13 26.72 7.53
CA LEU A 489 29.10 26.17 8.47
C LEU A 489 30.38 27.02 8.57
N VAL A 490 30.94 27.44 7.43
CA VAL A 490 32.20 28.20 7.38
C VAL A 490 32.01 29.57 8.04
N ASP A 491 30.92 30.25 7.72
CA ASP A 491 30.57 31.54 8.32
C ASP A 491 30.39 31.39 9.85
N PHE A 492 29.67 30.35 10.27
CA PHE A 492 29.47 30.05 11.70
C PHE A 492 30.80 29.82 12.44
N ILE A 493 31.76 29.11 11.84
CA ILE A 493 33.10 28.87 12.42
C ILE A 493 33.84 30.20 12.47
N SER A 494 33.86 30.98 11.40
CA SER A 494 34.52 32.28 11.33
C SER A 494 33.99 33.26 12.40
N ASP A 495 32.67 33.42 12.47
CA ASP A 495 32.03 34.30 13.44
C ASP A 495 32.29 33.86 14.91
N THR A 496 32.33 32.52 15.13
CA THR A 496 32.59 31.99 16.46
C THR A 496 34.04 32.18 16.85
N LEU A 497 34.99 31.96 15.94
CA LEU A 497 36.42 32.23 16.19
C LEU A 497 36.66 33.72 16.48
N GLU A 498 36.07 34.62 15.69
CA GLU A 498 36.17 36.05 15.91
C GLU A 498 35.55 36.47 17.26
N LYS A 499 34.35 35.98 17.56
CA LYS A 499 33.65 36.27 18.83
C LYS A 499 34.46 35.91 20.07
N PHE A 500 35.21 34.82 20.04
CA PHE A 500 36.01 34.33 21.16
C PHE A 500 37.51 34.70 21.04
N GLU A 501 37.88 35.46 20.03
CA GLU A 501 39.24 35.91 19.75
C GLU A 501 40.24 34.76 19.65
N VAL A 502 39.87 33.64 19.02
CA VAL A 502 40.68 32.43 18.84
C VAL A 502 41.24 32.41 17.43
N PRO A 503 42.57 32.27 17.26
CA PRO A 503 43.18 32.06 15.95
C PRO A 503 42.70 30.79 15.31
N ALA A 504 42.33 30.83 14.04
CA ALA A 504 41.83 29.67 13.28
C ALA A 504 42.86 28.51 13.22
N SER A 505 44.16 28.83 13.30
CA SER A 505 45.24 27.85 13.33
C SER A 505 45.27 26.93 14.56
N LEU A 506 44.52 27.29 15.61
CA LEU A 506 44.36 26.45 16.80
C LEU A 506 43.18 25.48 16.66
N LEU A 507 42.35 25.61 15.63
CA LEU A 507 41.24 24.70 15.35
C LEU A 507 41.66 23.70 14.26
N GLU A 508 41.48 22.42 14.56
CA GLU A 508 41.71 21.33 13.64
C GLU A 508 40.39 20.58 13.43
N ILE A 509 40.06 20.26 12.17
CA ILE A 509 38.87 19.49 11.80
C ILE A 509 39.31 18.15 11.24
N GLU A 510 38.81 17.07 11.86
CA GLU A 510 39.08 15.68 11.47
C GLU A 510 37.87 15.14 10.68
N LEU A 511 38.17 14.46 9.57
CA LEU A 511 37.19 13.85 8.68
C LEU A 511 37.58 12.41 8.42
N THR A 512 36.66 11.47 8.51
CA THR A 512 36.97 10.06 8.25
C THR A 512 37.19 9.80 6.75
N GLU A 513 38.07 8.84 6.44
CA GLU A 513 38.40 8.45 5.06
C GLU A 513 37.17 7.99 4.27
N SER A 514 36.37 7.10 4.85
CA SER A 514 35.24 6.45 4.20
C SER A 514 34.12 7.43 3.79
N GLU A 515 33.91 8.44 4.60
CA GLU A 515 32.80 9.40 4.46
C GLU A 515 33.12 10.52 3.46
N THR A 516 34.40 10.86 3.31
CA THR A 516 34.86 11.88 2.39
C THR A 516 34.78 11.43 0.92
N SER A 517 34.74 10.12 0.64
CA SER A 517 34.68 9.59 -0.73
C SER A 517 33.30 9.75 -1.42
N MET A 518 32.23 10.02 -0.69
CA MET A 518 30.85 9.94 -1.20
C MET A 518 30.31 11.21 -1.89
N ASN A 519 30.79 12.42 -1.57
CA ASN A 519 30.21 13.67 -2.08
C ASN A 519 31.26 14.80 -2.30
N ILE A 520 32.37 14.47 -2.89
CA ILE A 520 33.57 15.31 -3.01
C ILE A 520 33.27 16.69 -3.61
N GLU A 521 32.58 16.75 -4.74
CA GLU A 521 32.31 18.01 -5.46
C GLU A 521 31.47 18.97 -4.61
N SER A 522 30.57 18.46 -3.78
CA SER A 522 29.70 19.29 -2.94
C SER A 522 30.39 19.82 -1.68
N ILE A 523 31.39 19.12 -1.14
CA ILE A 523 32.09 19.52 0.10
C ILE A 523 33.43 20.21 -0.16
N GLN A 524 34.07 20.00 -1.32
CA GLN A 524 35.38 20.52 -1.66
C GLN A 524 35.48 22.05 -1.48
N SER A 525 34.50 22.78 -1.99
CA SER A 525 34.48 24.24 -1.87
C SER A 525 34.48 24.73 -0.43
N ARG A 526 33.88 23.96 0.50
CA ARG A 526 33.83 24.30 1.93
C ARG A 526 35.15 23.93 2.62
N LEU A 527 35.75 22.82 2.25
CA LEU A 527 37.08 22.44 2.75
C LEU A 527 38.13 23.49 2.33
N ASP A 528 38.07 23.98 1.09
CA ASP A 528 38.93 25.04 0.61
C ASP A 528 38.68 26.36 1.35
N ALA A 529 37.43 26.71 1.66
CA ALA A 529 37.07 27.88 2.43
C ALA A 529 37.57 27.80 3.90
N LEU A 530 37.48 26.62 4.54
CA LEU A 530 38.03 26.39 5.88
C LEU A 530 39.57 26.53 5.90
N LYS A 531 40.25 26.10 4.86
CA LYS A 531 41.69 26.32 4.72
C LYS A 531 42.05 27.78 4.55
N VAL A 532 41.29 28.50 3.71
CA VAL A 532 41.48 29.95 3.53
C VAL A 532 41.29 30.69 4.85
N LEU A 533 40.35 30.22 5.70
CA LEU A 533 40.17 30.72 7.06
C LEU A 533 41.37 30.45 7.98
N GLY A 534 42.19 29.44 7.66
CA GLY A 534 43.36 29.05 8.43
C GLY A 534 43.15 27.86 9.38
N VAL A 535 42.02 27.15 9.23
CA VAL A 535 41.73 25.91 9.98
C VAL A 535 42.59 24.75 9.45
N THR A 536 43.12 23.92 10.35
CA THR A 536 43.88 22.71 10.00
C THR A 536 42.90 21.59 9.61
N LEU A 537 43.16 20.89 8.50
CA LEU A 537 42.37 19.76 8.07
C LEU A 537 43.14 18.46 8.22
N THR A 538 42.47 17.44 8.79
CA THR A 538 43.02 16.12 9.07
C THR A 538 42.13 15.04 8.46
N ILE A 539 42.77 14.01 7.86
CA ILE A 539 42.06 12.76 7.50
C ILE A 539 42.26 11.77 8.65
N ASP A 540 41.15 11.23 9.11
CA ASP A 540 41.09 10.23 10.18
C ASP A 540 40.80 8.82 9.63
N ASP A 541 41.12 7.78 10.44
CA ASP A 541 40.92 6.35 10.13
C ASP A 541 41.58 5.89 8.83
N PHE A 542 42.71 6.49 8.46
CA PHE A 542 43.39 6.20 7.20
C PHE A 542 43.80 4.74 7.07
N GLY A 543 43.44 4.11 5.94
CA GLY A 543 43.73 2.72 5.59
C GLY A 543 42.55 1.75 5.83
N THR A 544 41.46 2.18 6.46
CA THR A 544 40.27 1.35 6.68
C THR A 544 39.29 1.38 5.53
N GLY A 545 39.37 2.39 4.63
CA GLY A 545 38.51 2.61 3.50
C GLY A 545 39.09 2.20 2.15
N MET A 546 38.29 2.27 1.09
CA MET A 546 38.72 2.05 -0.31
C MET A 546 39.02 3.36 -1.05
N SER A 547 39.49 4.40 -0.35
CA SER A 547 39.71 5.70 -1.00
C SER A 547 40.82 5.64 -2.06
N SER A 548 40.54 6.27 -3.19
CA SER A 548 41.56 6.46 -4.24
C SER A 548 42.67 7.38 -3.74
N LEU A 549 43.94 6.95 -3.82
CA LEU A 549 45.12 7.78 -3.50
C LEU A 549 45.10 9.13 -4.24
N ALA A 550 44.51 9.17 -5.47
CA ALA A 550 44.32 10.39 -6.24
C ALA A 550 43.37 11.39 -5.52
N TYR A 551 42.43 10.88 -4.74
CA TYR A 551 41.51 11.69 -3.96
C TYR A 551 42.21 12.41 -2.82
N ILE A 552 42.97 11.67 -2.01
CA ILE A 552 43.71 12.24 -0.87
C ILE A 552 44.72 13.29 -1.33
N ALA A 553 45.39 13.06 -2.47
CA ALA A 553 46.28 14.03 -3.09
C ALA A 553 45.55 15.36 -3.46
N ASN A 554 44.29 15.30 -3.87
CA ASN A 554 43.50 16.47 -4.22
C ASN A 554 42.91 17.22 -3.03
N LEU A 555 42.65 16.54 -1.90
CA LEU A 555 42.13 17.15 -0.67
C LEU A 555 43.12 18.12 -0.01
N ASN A 556 44.44 17.98 -0.32
CA ASN A 556 45.48 18.88 0.17
C ASN A 556 45.42 19.09 1.70
N VAL A 557 45.27 18.00 2.47
CA VAL A 557 45.15 18.01 3.95
C VAL A 557 46.50 18.30 4.62
N ASN A 558 46.45 18.69 5.90
CA ASN A 558 47.63 19.02 6.69
C ASN A 558 48.18 17.81 7.46
N ILE A 559 47.27 16.93 7.92
CA ILE A 559 47.59 15.80 8.79
C ILE A 559 46.85 14.55 8.28
N ILE A 560 47.48 13.39 8.45
CA ILE A 560 46.90 12.07 8.22
C ILE A 560 47.05 11.29 9.54
N LYS A 561 45.90 10.77 10.07
CA LYS A 561 45.89 9.88 11.24
C LYS A 561 45.79 8.44 10.76
N ILE A 562 46.65 7.56 11.21
CA ILE A 562 46.54 6.13 10.90
C ILE A 562 45.77 5.43 12.02
N ASP A 563 44.80 4.63 11.61
CA ASP A 563 43.85 4.00 12.53
C ASP A 563 44.54 3.01 13.48
N ARG A 564 43.99 2.92 14.69
CA ARG A 564 44.39 2.01 15.75
C ARG A 564 44.47 0.55 15.31
N ALA A 565 43.60 0.08 14.42
CA ALA A 565 43.57 -1.30 13.97
C ALA A 565 44.91 -1.75 13.37
N PHE A 566 45.64 -0.83 12.73
CA PHE A 566 46.97 -1.14 12.16
C PHE A 566 48.11 -1.00 13.17
N ILE A 567 47.90 -0.19 14.22
CA ILE A 567 48.92 0.06 15.23
C ILE A 567 48.94 -1.03 16.30
N CYS A 568 47.77 -1.56 16.71
CA CYS A 568 47.64 -2.50 17.82
C CYS A 568 48.54 -3.74 17.69
N ASP A 569 48.67 -4.32 16.52
CA ASP A 569 49.42 -5.57 16.29
C ASP A 569 50.56 -5.43 15.27
N MET A 570 50.97 -4.20 14.91
CA MET A 570 52.02 -3.92 13.93
C MET A 570 53.36 -4.57 14.26
N LEU A 571 53.60 -4.91 15.50
CA LEU A 571 54.87 -5.56 15.93
C LEU A 571 54.88 -7.06 15.62
N THR A 572 53.74 -7.68 15.42
CA THR A 572 53.56 -9.13 15.17
C THR A 572 52.93 -9.45 13.83
N ASN A 573 52.36 -8.45 13.14
CA ASN A 573 51.69 -8.58 11.87
C ASN A 573 52.40 -7.79 10.76
N ASP A 574 53.13 -8.50 9.91
CA ASP A 574 53.91 -7.90 8.82
C ASP A 574 53.03 -7.11 7.83
N LYS A 575 51.75 -7.51 7.64
CA LYS A 575 50.83 -6.78 6.75
C LYS A 575 50.46 -5.41 7.32
N HIS A 576 50.15 -5.33 8.62
CA HIS A 576 49.88 -4.06 9.28
C HIS A 576 51.09 -3.17 9.33
N LEU A 577 52.26 -3.73 9.59
CA LEU A 577 53.54 -2.99 9.52
C LEU A 577 53.75 -2.41 8.10
N ALA A 578 53.45 -3.16 7.05
CA ALA A 578 53.58 -2.69 5.67
C ALA A 578 52.58 -1.54 5.36
N ILE A 579 51.35 -1.62 5.89
CA ILE A 579 50.34 -0.54 5.76
C ILE A 579 50.87 0.73 6.46
N VAL A 580 51.34 0.64 7.70
CA VAL A 580 51.89 1.77 8.44
C VAL A 580 53.07 2.39 7.68
N SER A 581 53.99 1.57 7.14
CA SER A 581 55.13 2.03 6.35
C SER A 581 54.71 2.76 5.08
N THR A 582 53.67 2.25 4.41
CA THR A 582 53.13 2.86 3.19
C THR A 582 52.44 4.20 3.49
N ALA A 583 51.66 4.28 4.58
CA ALA A 583 50.99 5.50 5.02
C ALA A 583 52.02 6.59 5.36
N LEU A 584 53.13 6.23 6.04
CA LEU A 584 54.24 7.13 6.31
C LEU A 584 54.94 7.64 5.04
N ALA A 585 55.15 6.79 4.06
CA ALA A 585 55.74 7.19 2.78
C ALA A 585 54.82 8.14 2.02
N LEU A 586 53.51 7.87 2.02
CA LEU A 586 52.48 8.72 1.39
C LEU A 586 52.38 10.09 2.06
N SER A 587 52.32 10.14 3.40
CA SER A 587 52.26 11.41 4.13
C SER A 587 53.47 12.30 3.83
N LYS A 588 54.66 11.74 3.77
CA LYS A 588 55.89 12.44 3.37
C LYS A 588 55.81 12.96 1.92
N SER A 589 55.28 12.15 1.00
CA SER A 589 55.18 12.52 -0.40
C SER A 589 54.16 13.64 -0.63
N PHE A 590 53.09 13.69 0.18
CA PHE A 590 52.06 14.75 0.13
C PHE A 590 52.42 15.96 1.01
N GLY A 591 53.50 15.93 1.74
CA GLY A 591 53.90 17.03 2.64
C GLY A 591 53.03 17.14 3.88
N CYS A 592 52.32 16.07 4.26
CA CYS A 592 51.44 16.00 5.42
C CYS A 592 52.19 15.49 6.65
N LYS A 593 51.78 15.93 7.83
CA LYS A 593 52.18 15.28 9.08
C LYS A 593 51.44 13.98 9.27
N MET A 594 52.04 13.01 9.98
CA MET A 594 51.34 11.77 10.34
C MET A 594 51.22 11.65 11.86
N VAL A 595 50.03 11.24 12.31
CA VAL A 595 49.76 10.88 13.71
C VAL A 595 49.37 9.41 13.75
N ALA A 596 50.01 8.61 14.59
CA ALA A 596 49.66 7.22 14.83
C ALA A 596 48.69 7.12 16.02
N GLU A 597 47.57 6.42 15.80
CA GLU A 597 46.54 6.28 16.82
C GLU A 597 46.60 4.96 17.57
N GLY A 598 46.02 4.96 18.79
CA GLY A 598 45.87 3.76 19.58
C GLY A 598 47.19 3.14 20.06
N ILE A 599 48.19 3.97 20.29
CA ILE A 599 49.46 3.51 20.88
C ILE A 599 49.20 3.11 22.34
N GLU A 600 49.43 1.84 22.67
CA GLU A 600 49.16 1.27 23.99
C GLU A 600 50.45 0.89 24.75
N ASP A 601 51.52 0.61 24.03
CA ASP A 601 52.80 0.24 24.66
C ASP A 601 54.01 1.01 24.09
N LYS A 602 55.09 1.01 24.87
CA LYS A 602 56.30 1.74 24.56
C LYS A 602 57.04 1.20 23.33
N ALA A 603 56.94 -0.11 23.07
CA ALA A 603 57.61 -0.73 21.91
C ALA A 603 56.96 -0.27 20.59
N GLN A 604 55.61 -0.05 20.57
CA GLN A 604 54.92 0.55 19.42
C GLN A 604 55.44 1.97 19.18
N ALA A 605 55.51 2.81 20.23
CA ALA A 605 55.99 4.19 20.13
C ALA A 605 57.42 4.26 19.60
N GLU A 606 58.34 3.45 20.14
CA GLU A 606 59.75 3.37 19.71
C GLU A 606 59.86 2.91 18.24
N LYS A 607 59.07 1.91 17.83
CA LYS A 607 59.07 1.41 16.46
C LYS A 607 58.55 2.46 15.48
N LEU A 608 57.46 3.16 15.81
CA LEU A 608 56.92 4.25 15.01
C LEU A 608 57.93 5.40 14.85
N LEU A 609 58.55 5.82 15.92
CA LEU A 609 59.62 6.84 15.88
C LEU A 609 60.79 6.40 14.99
N ALA A 610 61.26 5.15 15.11
CA ALA A 610 62.30 4.61 14.26
C ALA A 610 61.94 4.55 12.77
N MET A 611 60.62 4.42 12.44
CA MET A 611 60.10 4.48 11.07
C MET A 611 59.92 5.92 10.58
N GLY A 612 60.11 6.91 11.46
CA GLY A 612 59.99 8.33 11.14
C GLY A 612 58.56 8.88 11.24
N CYS A 613 57.73 8.31 12.11
CA CYS A 613 56.50 8.90 12.58
C CYS A 613 56.83 9.78 13.79
N ASP A 614 56.53 11.08 13.68
CA ASP A 614 56.91 12.05 14.70
C ASP A 614 55.85 12.24 15.78
N TYR A 615 54.62 11.89 15.52
CA TYR A 615 53.49 12.17 16.39
C TYR A 615 52.64 10.94 16.65
N GLY A 616 52.04 10.87 17.85
CA GLY A 616 51.19 9.77 18.25
C GLY A 616 50.14 10.16 19.29
N GLN A 617 49.17 9.29 19.40
CA GLN A 617 48.05 9.39 20.34
C GLN A 617 47.69 7.99 20.83
N GLY A 618 47.35 7.83 22.10
CA GLY A 618 46.92 6.54 22.62
C GLY A 618 46.93 6.45 24.14
N TYR A 619 46.52 5.30 24.65
CA TYR A 619 46.38 5.06 26.09
C TYR A 619 47.75 4.94 26.80
N LEU A 620 48.81 4.72 26.05
CA LEU A 620 50.16 4.83 26.60
C LEU A 620 50.41 6.20 27.25
N PHE A 621 49.90 7.27 26.64
CA PHE A 621 50.10 8.66 27.08
C PHE A 621 48.99 9.12 28.02
N SER A 622 47.76 9.05 27.59
CA SER A 622 46.59 9.37 28.39
C SER A 622 45.31 8.83 27.77
N LYS A 623 44.36 8.43 28.59
CA LYS A 623 42.96 8.30 28.16
C LYS A 623 42.37 9.69 27.98
N PRO A 624 41.23 9.82 27.25
CA PRO A 624 40.50 11.10 27.21
C PRO A 624 40.11 11.58 28.62
N VAL A 625 40.47 12.82 28.96
CA VAL A 625 40.28 13.42 30.28
C VAL A 625 39.61 14.78 30.17
N GLU A 626 39.10 15.33 31.27
CA GLU A 626 38.55 16.67 31.32
C GLU A 626 39.59 17.75 31.08
N SER A 627 39.17 18.96 30.65
CA SER A 627 40.04 20.07 30.28
C SER A 627 41.05 20.46 31.40
N ASN A 628 40.62 20.41 32.67
CA ASN A 628 41.45 20.73 33.82
C ASN A 628 42.66 19.77 33.96
N ALA A 629 42.46 18.48 33.63
CA ALA A 629 43.54 17.49 33.66
C ALA A 629 44.55 17.75 32.54
N ILE A 630 44.11 18.11 31.33
CA ILE A 630 45.00 18.53 30.24
C ILE A 630 45.79 19.75 30.61
N THR A 631 45.15 20.76 31.20
CA THR A 631 45.80 21.98 31.69
C THR A 631 46.92 21.62 32.69
N ALA A 632 46.63 20.73 33.64
CA ALA A 632 47.64 20.28 34.63
C ALA A 632 48.79 19.50 34.03
N LEU A 633 48.52 18.63 33.02
CA LEU A 633 49.54 17.89 32.30
C LEU A 633 50.46 18.81 31.48
N TYR A 634 49.89 19.77 30.76
CA TYR A 634 50.62 20.73 29.94
C TYR A 634 51.53 21.63 30.78
N LEU A 635 51.02 22.18 31.92
CA LEU A 635 51.80 23.07 32.81
C LEU A 635 52.88 22.36 33.60
N LYS A 636 52.81 21.03 33.79
CA LYS A 636 53.87 20.23 34.43
C LYS A 636 55.07 19.96 33.54
N GLY A 637 55.12 20.50 32.35
CA GLY A 637 56.19 20.32 31.39
C GLY A 637 55.86 19.38 30.24
N GLY A 638 54.60 18.88 30.17
CA GLY A 638 53.98 18.25 29.00
C GLY A 638 54.54 16.90 28.53
N SER A 639 55.63 16.40 29.10
CA SER A 639 56.22 15.11 28.67
C SER A 639 55.46 13.95 29.29
N LEU A 640 54.94 13.08 28.41
CA LEU A 640 54.13 11.90 28.75
C LEU A 640 54.82 10.57 28.38
N VAL A 641 56.11 10.57 28.00
CA VAL A 641 56.93 9.39 27.69
C VAL A 641 57.97 9.11 28.74
#